data_3ac30503609e6f6a224cc04559132b13
#
_entry.id   3ac30503609e6f6a224cc04559132b13
#
_cell.length_a   1.000
_cell.length_b   1.000
_cell.length_c   1.000
_cell.angle_alpha   90.00
_cell.angle_beta   90.00
_cell.angle_gamma   90.00
#
_symmetry.space_group_name_H-M   'P 1'
#
loop_
_entity.id
_entity.type
_entity.pdbx_description
1 polymer ?
#
loop_
_entity_poly.entity_id
_entity_poly.type
_entity_poly.pdbx_seq_one_letter_code
_entity_poly.pdbx_strand_id
1 'polypeptide(L)'
;MTRHLQKTSKALSHVRAIEEPVKFIREHYHRQISIDELAELAHMSVSALERRFKKHLAKTPNQFINEVRLENARKLLIETQLPISQVAYQCGFSEPSYFSKQFWRLFGEIPSQMRSQLGD
;
A
#
# COMPACT_ATOMS: atom_id res chain seq x y z
N MET A 1 4.51 -36.44 10.44
CA MET A 1 5.23 -35.71 9.40
C MET A 1 4.34 -35.15 8.32
N THR A 2 3.43 -35.95 7.77
CA THR A 2 2.50 -35.50 6.74
C THR A 2 1.62 -34.33 7.18
N ARG A 3 1.14 -34.35 8.44
CA ARG A 3 0.32 -33.25 8.97
C ARG A 3 1.04 -31.93 9.05
N HIS A 4 2.31 -31.97 9.46
CA HIS A 4 3.13 -30.76 9.58
C HIS A 4 3.39 -30.13 8.21
N LEU A 5 3.73 -30.96 7.23
CA LEU A 5 3.97 -30.51 5.86
C LEU A 5 2.71 -29.94 5.22
N GLN A 6 1.55 -30.54 5.47
CA GLN A 6 0.27 -30.04 4.98
C GLN A 6 -0.07 -28.68 5.56
N LYS A 7 0.16 -28.50 6.86
CA LYS A 7 -0.09 -27.22 7.55
C LYS A 7 0.80 -26.11 6.99
N THR A 8 2.09 -26.40 6.81
CA THR A 8 3.05 -25.45 6.24
C THR A 8 2.68 -25.11 4.80
N SER A 9 2.32 -26.12 4.01
CA SER A 9 1.91 -25.94 2.62
C SER A 9 0.67 -25.08 2.50
N LYS A 10 -0.31 -25.29 3.39
CA LYS A 10 -1.55 -24.50 3.43
C LYS A 10 -1.27 -23.03 3.79
N ALA A 11 -0.42 -22.81 4.79
CA ALA A 11 -0.05 -21.47 5.21
C ALA A 11 0.69 -20.72 4.08
N LEU A 12 1.63 -21.39 3.42
CA LEU A 12 2.35 -20.82 2.28
C LEU A 12 1.42 -20.52 1.12
N SER A 13 0.44 -21.39 0.86
CA SER A 13 -0.56 -21.18 -0.17
C SER A 13 -1.40 -19.92 0.09
N HIS A 14 -1.78 -19.69 1.36
CA HIS A 14 -2.54 -18.50 1.75
C HIS A 14 -1.72 -17.23 1.58
N VAL A 15 -0.45 -17.24 1.95
CA VAL A 15 0.46 -16.10 1.75
C VAL A 15 0.65 -15.85 0.26
N ARG A 16 0.89 -16.89 -0.52
CA ARG A 16 1.05 -16.79 -1.97
C ARG A 16 -0.20 -16.23 -2.65
N ALA A 17 -1.37 -16.50 -2.09
CA ALA A 17 -2.62 -16.01 -2.66
C ALA A 17 -2.69 -14.48 -2.68
N ILE A 18 -2.00 -13.78 -1.76
CA ILE A 18 -1.97 -12.31 -1.76
C ILE A 18 -0.70 -11.72 -2.39
N GLU A 19 0.26 -12.55 -2.79
CA GLU A 19 1.48 -12.07 -3.45
C GLU A 19 1.19 -11.29 -4.73
N GLU A 20 0.32 -11.81 -5.57
CA GLU A 20 -0.03 -11.13 -6.83
C GLU A 20 -0.73 -9.80 -6.60
N PRO A 21 -1.76 -9.70 -5.75
CA PRO A 21 -2.34 -8.39 -5.42
C PRO A 21 -1.33 -7.42 -4.81
N VAL A 22 -0.48 -7.88 -3.90
CA VAL A 22 0.54 -7.03 -3.26
C VAL A 22 1.53 -6.51 -4.30
N LYS A 23 2.02 -7.39 -5.16
CA LYS A 23 2.94 -7.02 -6.24
C LYS A 23 2.29 -6.02 -7.21
N PHE A 24 1.04 -6.27 -7.56
CA PHE A 24 0.28 -5.38 -8.44
C PHE A 24 0.16 -3.98 -7.83
N ILE A 25 -0.16 -3.90 -6.54
CA ILE A 25 -0.26 -2.61 -5.84
C ILE A 25 1.09 -1.88 -5.87
N ARG A 26 2.19 -2.58 -5.61
CA ARG A 26 3.52 -1.97 -5.60
C ARG A 26 3.95 -1.47 -6.98
N GLU A 27 3.47 -2.10 -8.03
CA GLU A 27 3.79 -1.72 -9.41
C GLU A 27 2.86 -0.63 -9.95
N HIS A 28 1.62 -0.54 -9.44
CA HIS A 28 0.57 0.30 -10.02
C HIS A 28 -0.09 1.28 -9.04
N TYR A 29 0.53 1.52 -7.89
CA TYR A 29 -0.05 2.37 -6.84
C TYR A 29 -0.41 3.78 -7.32
N HIS A 30 0.25 4.27 -8.36
CA HIS A 30 0.06 5.62 -8.90
C HIS A 30 -1.26 5.81 -9.65
N ARG A 31 -1.98 4.73 -9.94
CA ARG A 31 -3.27 4.78 -10.62
C ARG A 31 -4.40 4.28 -9.72
N GLN A 32 -5.65 4.45 -10.18
CA GLN A 32 -6.81 3.88 -9.48
C GLN A 32 -6.74 2.35 -9.56
N ILE A 33 -6.90 1.70 -8.40
CA ILE A 33 -6.93 0.25 -8.30
C ILE A 33 -8.24 -0.12 -7.61
N SER A 34 -9.04 -0.99 -8.26
CA SER A 34 -10.28 -1.45 -7.66
C SER A 34 -10.04 -2.73 -6.85
N ILE A 35 -10.86 -2.93 -5.83
CA ILE A 35 -10.81 -4.14 -5.01
C ILE A 35 -11.18 -5.38 -5.86
N ASP A 36 -12.13 -5.23 -6.77
CA ASP A 36 -12.53 -6.32 -7.67
C ASP A 36 -11.37 -6.80 -8.52
N GLU A 37 -10.59 -5.88 -9.05
CA GLU A 37 -9.40 -6.16 -9.85
C GLU A 37 -8.39 -6.99 -9.05
N LEU A 38 -8.16 -6.62 -7.79
CA LEU A 38 -7.25 -7.35 -6.92
C LEU A 38 -7.78 -8.75 -6.58
N ALA A 39 -9.08 -8.86 -6.35
CA ALA A 39 -9.73 -10.15 -6.06
C ALA A 39 -9.60 -11.10 -7.25
N GLU A 40 -9.78 -10.59 -8.47
CA GLU A 40 -9.60 -11.36 -9.68
C GLU A 40 -8.17 -11.89 -9.82
N LEU A 41 -7.17 -11.04 -9.56
CA LEU A 41 -5.77 -11.44 -9.59
C LEU A 41 -5.47 -12.56 -8.61
N ALA A 42 -6.13 -12.54 -7.46
CA ALA A 42 -5.94 -13.55 -6.42
C ALA A 42 -6.85 -14.76 -6.58
N HIS A 43 -7.72 -14.77 -7.59
CA HIS A 43 -8.69 -15.85 -7.84
C HIS A 43 -9.57 -16.11 -6.62
N MET A 44 -10.07 -15.03 -5.99
CA MET A 44 -10.91 -15.14 -4.80
C MET A 44 -11.97 -14.04 -4.78
N SER A 45 -12.95 -14.17 -3.87
CA SER A 45 -13.94 -13.14 -3.67
C SER A 45 -13.33 -11.94 -2.96
N VAL A 46 -14.01 -10.79 -3.04
CA VAL A 46 -13.60 -9.58 -2.33
C VAL A 46 -13.51 -9.85 -0.82
N SER A 47 -14.51 -10.54 -0.27
CA SER A 47 -14.52 -10.89 1.17
C SER A 47 -13.32 -11.74 1.58
N ALA A 48 -12.97 -12.73 0.75
CA ALA A 48 -11.80 -13.58 1.02
C ALA A 48 -10.51 -12.78 0.94
N LEU A 49 -10.40 -11.89 -0.05
CA LEU A 49 -9.23 -11.02 -0.21
C LEU A 49 -9.04 -10.15 1.03
N GLU A 50 -10.10 -9.50 1.49
CA GLU A 50 -10.08 -8.64 2.67
C GLU A 50 -9.65 -9.41 3.92
N ARG A 51 -10.20 -10.60 4.13
CA ARG A 51 -9.83 -11.44 5.27
C ARG A 51 -8.35 -11.81 5.24
N ARG A 52 -7.84 -12.17 4.08
CA ARG A 52 -6.43 -12.58 3.95
C ARG A 52 -5.48 -11.41 4.10
N PHE A 53 -5.82 -10.24 3.58
CA PHE A 53 -5.04 -9.03 3.83
C PHE A 53 -4.99 -8.71 5.32
N LYS A 54 -6.14 -8.75 5.98
CA LYS A 54 -6.21 -8.50 7.43
C LYS A 54 -5.40 -9.52 8.22
N LYS A 55 -5.50 -10.79 7.86
CA LYS A 55 -4.78 -11.87 8.54
C LYS A 55 -3.26 -11.75 8.39
N HIS A 56 -2.78 -11.47 7.19
CA HIS A 56 -1.34 -11.49 6.91
C HIS A 56 -0.66 -10.14 7.01
N LEU A 57 -1.38 -9.05 6.78
CA LEU A 57 -0.82 -7.69 6.76
C LEU A 57 -1.42 -6.78 7.82
N ALA A 58 -2.43 -7.24 8.57
CA ALA A 58 -3.13 -6.48 9.60
C ALA A 58 -3.79 -5.20 9.07
N LYS A 59 -4.14 -5.17 7.79
CA LYS A 59 -4.78 -4.02 7.16
C LYS A 59 -5.64 -4.45 5.99
N THR A 60 -6.57 -3.59 5.59
CA THR A 60 -7.40 -3.82 4.41
C THR A 60 -6.59 -3.56 3.14
N PRO A 61 -7.03 -4.06 1.97
CA PRO A 61 -6.37 -3.73 0.71
C PRO A 61 -6.27 -2.22 0.47
N ASN A 62 -7.33 -1.46 0.77
CA ASN A 62 -7.32 0.00 0.61
C ASN A 62 -6.29 0.67 1.51
N GLN A 63 -6.18 0.22 2.76
CA GLN A 63 -5.16 0.72 3.69
C GLN A 63 -3.77 0.41 3.16
N PHE A 64 -3.57 -0.76 2.59
CA PHE A 64 -2.28 -1.16 2.03
C PHE A 64 -1.93 -0.30 0.81
N ILE A 65 -2.87 -0.06 -0.10
CA ILE A 65 -2.65 0.82 -1.25
C ILE A 65 -2.23 2.21 -0.77
N ASN A 66 -2.96 2.74 0.20
CA ASN A 66 -2.69 4.07 0.76
C ASN A 66 -1.29 4.15 1.36
N GLU A 67 -0.89 3.12 2.10
CA GLU A 67 0.42 3.04 2.73
C GLU A 67 1.55 2.97 1.70
N VAL A 68 1.38 2.18 0.64
CA VAL A 68 2.36 2.10 -0.45
C VAL A 68 2.53 3.45 -1.13
N ARG A 69 1.41 4.15 -1.39
CA ARG A 69 1.44 5.50 -1.97
C ARG A 69 2.21 6.47 -1.08
N LEU A 70 1.95 6.44 0.23
CA LEU A 70 2.59 7.35 1.18
C LEU A 70 4.08 7.06 1.34
N GLU A 71 4.47 5.80 1.36
CA GLU A 71 5.89 5.42 1.42
C GLU A 71 6.64 5.91 0.19
N ASN A 72 6.05 5.79 -0.99
CA ASN A 72 6.66 6.30 -2.22
C ASN A 72 6.69 7.82 -2.25
N ALA A 73 5.66 8.48 -1.73
CA ALA A 73 5.64 9.94 -1.61
C ALA A 73 6.77 10.42 -0.69
N ARG A 74 6.99 9.72 0.42
CA ARG A 74 8.08 10.05 1.33
C ARG A 74 9.43 9.97 0.62
N LYS A 75 9.64 8.94 -0.18
CA LYS A 75 10.88 8.79 -0.97
C LYS A 75 11.07 9.97 -1.92
N LEU A 76 10.01 10.38 -2.62
CA LEU A 76 10.08 11.53 -3.53
C LEU A 76 10.36 12.83 -2.80
N LEU A 77 9.80 13.01 -1.60
CA LEU A 77 10.09 14.18 -0.78
C LEU A 77 11.56 14.27 -0.40
N ILE A 78 12.18 13.13 -0.11
CA ILE A 78 13.58 13.03 0.28
C ILE A 78 14.50 13.17 -0.94
N GLU A 79 14.17 12.51 -2.04
CA GLU A 79 15.05 12.36 -3.20
C GLU A 79 14.91 13.45 -4.24
N THR A 80 13.84 14.27 -4.19
CA THR A 80 13.57 15.29 -5.21
C THR A 80 13.21 16.62 -4.55
N GLN A 81 13.16 17.67 -5.38
CA GLN A 81 12.66 18.98 -4.99
C GLN A 81 11.32 19.30 -5.63
N LEU A 82 10.61 18.28 -6.09
CA LEU A 82 9.28 18.44 -6.67
C LEU A 82 8.34 19.14 -5.68
N PRO A 83 7.45 20.02 -6.16
CA PRO A 83 6.42 20.59 -5.29
C PRO A 83 5.63 19.50 -4.60
N ILE A 84 5.20 19.73 -3.37
CA ILE A 84 4.47 18.74 -2.57
C ILE A 84 3.22 18.27 -3.29
N SER A 85 2.47 19.17 -3.93
CA SER A 85 1.29 18.83 -4.71
C SER A 85 1.61 17.88 -5.86
N GLN A 86 2.77 18.05 -6.48
CA GLN A 86 3.25 17.19 -7.57
C GLN A 86 3.58 15.80 -7.03
N VAL A 87 4.24 15.73 -5.88
CA VAL A 87 4.54 14.46 -5.20
C VAL A 87 3.25 13.69 -4.92
N ALA A 88 2.27 14.38 -4.34
CA ALA A 88 0.97 13.78 -4.04
C ALA A 88 0.32 13.20 -5.31
N TYR A 89 0.29 14.00 -6.36
CA TYR A 89 -0.32 13.60 -7.63
C TYR A 89 0.39 12.39 -8.25
N GLN A 90 1.72 12.41 -8.29
CA GLN A 90 2.51 11.31 -8.86
C GLN A 90 2.31 10.00 -8.10
N CYS A 91 1.99 10.08 -6.81
CA CYS A 91 1.78 8.89 -5.99
C CYS A 91 0.32 8.43 -5.96
N GLY A 92 -0.56 9.06 -6.74
CA GLY A 92 -1.93 8.61 -6.89
C GLY A 92 -2.96 9.36 -6.05
N PHE A 93 -2.57 10.46 -5.41
CA PHE A 93 -3.48 11.29 -4.62
C PHE A 93 -4.01 12.43 -5.47
N SER A 94 -5.33 12.52 -5.60
CA SER A 94 -5.98 13.60 -6.37
C SER A 94 -6.22 14.85 -5.52
N GLU A 95 -6.25 14.70 -4.18
CA GLU A 95 -6.55 15.79 -3.25
C GLU A 95 -5.37 16.05 -2.32
N PRO A 96 -4.71 17.21 -2.42
CA PRO A 96 -3.55 17.52 -1.56
C PRO A 96 -3.87 17.54 -0.06
N SER A 97 -5.06 17.99 0.32
CA SER A 97 -5.48 18.02 1.73
C SER A 97 -5.63 16.61 2.29
N TYR A 98 -6.20 15.69 1.50
CA TYR A 98 -6.34 14.30 1.88
C TYR A 98 -4.95 13.64 2.01
N PHE A 99 -4.07 13.91 1.06
CA PHE A 99 -2.69 13.43 1.09
C PHE A 99 -1.99 13.86 2.39
N SER A 100 -2.01 15.14 2.71
CA SER A 100 -1.35 15.68 3.90
C SER A 100 -1.88 15.05 5.18
N LYS A 101 -3.19 14.85 5.27
CA LYS A 101 -3.83 14.23 6.42
C LYS A 101 -3.40 12.77 6.59
N GLN A 102 -3.40 12.00 5.49
CA GLN A 102 -2.99 10.60 5.52
C GLN A 102 -1.50 10.46 5.81
N PHE A 103 -0.70 11.36 5.25
CA PHE A 103 0.74 11.40 5.49
C PHE A 103 1.03 11.65 6.98
N TRP A 104 0.34 12.63 7.57
CA TRP A 104 0.47 12.91 9.00
C TRP A 104 0.06 11.71 9.86
N ARG A 105 -1.02 11.02 9.50
CA ARG A 105 -1.47 9.85 10.24
C ARG A 105 -0.44 8.73 10.27
N LEU A 106 0.26 8.54 9.14
CA LEU A 106 1.25 7.45 9.04
C LEU A 106 2.60 7.84 9.63
N PHE A 107 3.08 9.05 9.35
CA PHE A 107 4.44 9.45 9.69
C PHE A 107 4.55 10.44 10.86
N GLY A 108 3.44 10.97 11.35
CA GLY A 108 3.44 11.92 12.46
C GLY A 108 3.85 13.34 12.09
N GLU A 109 4.07 13.60 10.82
CA GLU A 109 4.44 14.92 10.30
C GLU A 109 3.71 15.21 9.01
N ILE A 110 3.50 16.48 8.68
CA ILE A 110 2.99 16.85 7.36
C ILE A 110 4.16 16.88 6.37
N PRO A 111 3.90 16.73 5.07
CA PRO A 111 4.97 16.63 4.07
C PRO A 111 5.94 17.81 4.08
N SER A 112 5.44 19.03 4.23
CA SER A 112 6.28 20.23 4.24
C SER A 112 7.24 20.26 5.42
N GLN A 113 6.77 19.81 6.59
CA GLN A 113 7.62 19.74 7.80
C GLN A 113 8.73 18.72 7.63
N MET A 114 8.39 17.55 7.10
CA MET A 114 9.39 16.51 6.86
C MET A 114 10.47 16.98 5.91
N ARG A 115 10.09 17.61 4.79
CA ARG A 115 11.05 18.13 3.81
C ARG A 115 11.91 19.25 4.38
N SER A 116 11.33 20.12 5.19
CA SER A 116 12.04 21.21 5.81
C SER A 116 13.17 20.71 6.72
N GLN A 117 12.91 19.64 7.47
CA GLN A 117 13.91 19.01 8.34
C GLN A 117 15.05 18.39 7.55
N LEU A 118 14.76 17.86 6.36
CA LEU A 118 15.74 17.19 5.51
C LEU A 118 16.54 18.18 4.66
N GLY A 119 16.01 19.39 4.43
CA GLY A 119 16.63 20.39 3.60
C GLY A 119 17.78 21.15 4.27
N ASP A 120 17.94 20.95 5.56
CA ASP A 120 18.98 21.58 6.35
C ASP A 120 20.16 20.63 6.53
#